data_5737da0b968681cf9d3478627db42ca9
#
_entry.id   5737da0b968681cf9d3478627db42ca9
#
_cell.length_a   1.000
_cell.length_b   1.000
_cell.length_c   1.000
_cell.angle_alpha   90.00
_cell.angle_beta   90.00
_cell.angle_gamma   90.00
#
_symmetry.space_group_name_H-M   'P 1'
#
loop_
_entity.id
_entity.type
_entity.pdbx_description
1 polymer ?
#
loop_
_entity_poly.entity_id
_entity_poly.type
_entity_poly.pdbx_seq_one_letter_code
_entity_poly.pdbx_strand_id
1 'polypeptide(L)'
;MKKIAGSPLRRRFFAPERTQGRLLSPLHWSKVSSHGLVTELPLALCPESWPILLMQEMKDTRRAWVRIGYDGRVHKTFRGHQAKERFQNELRVLRYLETRACPVVPRVLEAHEEELRLVTTNCGKRVEHIAETRVRELYADLEARYQVRHEDPYARNITYSTEAGSFCLIDFEFATILDPSVPPGPALVQPEPDGPRGD
;
A
#
# COMPACT_ATOMS: atom_id res chain seq x y z
N MET A 1 26.37 55.09 8.83
CA MET A 1 27.52 54.32 8.31
C MET A 1 28.04 53.42 9.42
N LYS A 2 27.82 52.11 9.36
CA LYS A 2 28.63 51.07 10.02
C LYS A 2 28.23 49.73 9.36
N LYS A 3 29.12 49.19 8.53
CA LYS A 3 29.06 47.84 7.94
C LYS A 3 29.39 46.82 9.03
N ILE A 4 28.57 45.78 9.16
CA ILE A 4 28.92 44.60 9.94
C ILE A 4 29.03 43.44 8.92
N ALA A 5 30.26 42.90 8.80
CA ALA A 5 30.60 41.77 7.98
C ALA A 5 30.16 40.46 8.67
N GLY A 6 29.37 39.65 8.00
CA GLY A 6 29.01 38.30 8.45
C GLY A 6 29.97 37.27 7.85
N SER A 7 30.59 36.48 8.71
CA SER A 7 31.49 35.38 8.37
C SER A 7 30.71 34.14 7.84
N PRO A 8 31.24 33.36 6.89
CA PRO A 8 30.59 32.16 6.38
C PRO A 8 30.85 30.96 7.27
N LEU A 9 29.78 30.30 7.70
CA LEU A 9 29.79 29.01 8.39
C LEU A 9 30.27 27.89 7.44
N ARG A 10 31.43 27.33 7.73
CA ARG A 10 31.99 26.13 7.10
C ARG A 10 31.14 24.90 7.48
N ARG A 11 30.48 24.29 6.51
CA ARG A 11 29.90 22.94 6.63
C ARG A 11 31.01 21.91 6.60
N ARG A 12 31.17 21.17 7.71
CA ARG A 12 32.04 19.97 7.75
C ARG A 12 31.27 18.82 7.10
N PHE A 13 31.81 18.29 6.01
CA PHE A 13 31.42 17.02 5.43
C PHE A 13 32.02 15.90 6.29
N PHE A 14 31.16 15.07 6.88
CA PHE A 14 31.55 13.78 7.43
C PHE A 14 31.49 12.74 6.31
N ALA A 15 32.62 12.14 5.99
CA ALA A 15 32.72 10.97 5.13
C ALA A 15 32.42 9.70 5.98
N PRO A 16 31.71 8.69 5.45
CA PRO A 16 31.54 7.44 6.17
C PRO A 16 32.80 6.55 6.01
N GLU A 17 33.29 6.04 7.15
CA GLU A 17 34.35 5.05 7.22
C GLU A 17 33.91 3.72 6.57
N ARG A 18 34.78 3.22 5.71
CA ARG A 18 34.69 1.87 5.13
C ARG A 18 35.10 0.85 6.19
N THR A 19 34.16 0.11 6.72
CA THR A 19 34.40 -1.13 7.47
C THR A 19 34.79 -2.25 6.49
N GLN A 20 36.02 -2.72 6.57
CA GLN A 20 36.52 -3.88 5.84
C GLN A 20 35.82 -5.15 6.30
N GLY A 21 35.10 -5.82 5.40
CA GLY A 21 34.52 -7.13 5.62
C GLY A 21 35.55 -8.23 5.74
N ARG A 22 35.51 -8.98 6.83
CA ARG A 22 36.29 -10.22 7.01
C ARG A 22 35.74 -11.29 6.05
N LEU A 23 36.68 -11.77 5.22
CA LEU A 23 36.54 -13.00 4.43
C LEU A 23 36.40 -14.21 5.38
N LEU A 24 35.27 -14.88 5.38
CA LEU A 24 35.12 -16.19 6.00
C LEU A 24 35.53 -17.26 4.98
N SER A 25 36.48 -18.10 5.40
CA SER A 25 37.03 -19.22 4.67
C SER A 25 36.01 -20.31 4.36
N PRO A 26 36.12 -21.07 3.27
CA PRO A 26 35.20 -22.13 2.94
C PRO A 26 35.37 -23.35 3.84
N LEU A 27 34.28 -23.79 4.45
CA LEU A 27 34.21 -25.02 5.21
C LEU A 27 34.41 -26.24 4.29
N HIS A 28 35.42 -27.01 4.63
CA HIS A 28 35.81 -28.25 4.00
C HIS A 28 34.75 -29.37 4.32
N TRP A 29 34.07 -29.81 3.29
CA TRP A 29 33.15 -30.97 3.42
C TRP A 29 33.91 -32.25 3.19
N SER A 30 34.13 -33.00 4.25
CA SER A 30 34.65 -34.36 4.21
C SER A 30 33.59 -35.33 3.68
N LYS A 31 34.06 -36.17 2.71
CA LYS A 31 33.31 -37.28 2.12
C LYS A 31 32.80 -38.24 3.19
N VAL A 32 31.49 -38.51 3.21
CA VAL A 32 30.94 -39.75 3.79
C VAL A 32 30.43 -40.60 2.60
N SER A 33 31.08 -41.74 2.42
CA SER A 33 30.70 -42.79 1.50
C SER A 33 29.79 -43.77 2.25
N SER A 34 28.66 -44.15 1.68
CA SER A 34 28.24 -45.52 1.43
C SER A 34 26.70 -45.71 1.43
N HIS A 35 26.24 -46.23 0.30
CA HIS A 35 25.10 -47.17 0.12
C HIS A 35 23.75 -46.82 0.76
N GLY A 36 22.85 -46.28 -0.06
CA GLY A 36 21.41 -46.24 0.25
C GLY A 36 20.65 -45.71 -0.95
N LEU A 37 19.78 -46.57 -1.50
CA LEU A 37 18.86 -46.31 -2.62
C LEU A 37 18.27 -44.89 -2.60
N VAL A 38 18.72 -44.04 -3.50
CA VAL A 38 18.06 -42.78 -3.82
C VAL A 38 16.90 -43.13 -4.72
N THR A 39 15.71 -43.26 -4.15
CA THR A 39 14.48 -43.12 -4.92
C THR A 39 14.43 -41.72 -5.44
N GLU A 40 14.69 -41.55 -6.74
CA GLU A 40 14.44 -40.29 -7.46
C GLU A 40 12.96 -39.95 -7.31
N LEU A 41 12.66 -39.00 -6.46
CA LEU A 41 11.36 -38.32 -6.49
C LEU A 41 11.28 -37.54 -7.80
N PRO A 42 10.24 -37.73 -8.61
CA PRO A 42 10.10 -37.03 -9.87
C PRO A 42 10.00 -35.52 -9.60
N LEU A 43 10.92 -34.75 -10.20
CA LEU A 43 10.98 -33.27 -10.26
C LEU A 43 9.84 -32.70 -11.14
N ALA A 44 8.64 -33.23 -10.99
CA ALA A 44 7.48 -32.78 -11.75
C ALA A 44 6.30 -32.64 -10.82
N LEU A 45 6.28 -31.55 -10.10
CA LEU A 45 5.07 -30.89 -9.54
C LEU A 45 5.52 -29.66 -8.74
N CYS A 46 6.01 -28.59 -9.43
CA CYS A 46 5.83 -27.24 -8.95
C CYS A 46 4.44 -26.81 -9.40
N PRO A 47 3.43 -26.88 -8.58
CA PRO A 47 2.17 -26.24 -8.95
C PRO A 47 2.38 -24.74 -8.87
N GLU A 48 2.16 -24.04 -9.96
CA GLU A 48 2.11 -22.58 -10.07
C GLU A 48 1.07 -21.93 -9.14
N SER A 49 0.42 -22.73 -8.29
CA SER A 49 -0.64 -22.32 -7.35
C SER A 49 -0.19 -22.07 -5.89
N TRP A 50 1.09 -22.27 -5.55
CA TRP A 50 1.57 -22.09 -4.18
C TRP A 50 1.51 -20.67 -3.61
N PRO A 51 1.58 -19.58 -4.40
CA PRO A 51 1.46 -18.24 -3.84
C PRO A 51 0.11 -17.93 -3.20
N ILE A 52 -0.96 -18.65 -3.59
CA ILE A 52 -2.33 -18.37 -3.13
C ILE A 52 -2.57 -18.85 -1.70
N LEU A 53 -1.92 -19.94 -1.28
CA LEU A 53 -2.10 -20.54 0.06
C LEU A 53 -1.47 -19.72 1.19
N LEU A 54 -0.60 -18.76 0.88
CA LEU A 54 0.13 -17.93 1.84
C LEU A 54 -0.44 -16.52 1.99
N MET A 55 -1.57 -16.22 1.34
CA MET A 55 -2.21 -14.92 1.43
C MET A 55 -3.28 -14.92 2.51
N GLN A 56 -3.22 -13.93 3.40
CA GLN A 56 -4.30 -13.72 4.37
C GLN A 56 -5.45 -12.97 3.70
N GLU A 57 -6.62 -13.59 3.65
CA GLU A 57 -7.83 -12.91 3.19
C GLU A 57 -8.30 -11.90 4.23
N MET A 58 -8.52 -10.65 3.80
CA MET A 58 -8.98 -9.57 4.65
C MET A 58 -10.43 -9.21 4.40
N LYS A 59 -10.90 -9.34 3.16
CA LYS A 59 -12.26 -8.96 2.76
C LYS A 59 -12.62 -9.66 1.45
N ASP A 60 -13.71 -10.39 1.45
CA ASP A 60 -14.36 -10.91 0.25
C ASP A 60 -15.77 -10.35 0.16
N THR A 61 -16.04 -9.53 -0.86
CA THR A 61 -17.34 -8.92 -1.11
C THR A 61 -17.71 -9.04 -2.58
N ARG A 62 -18.95 -8.71 -2.91
CA ARG A 62 -19.40 -8.63 -4.31
C ARG A 62 -18.62 -7.60 -5.14
N ARG A 63 -17.98 -6.61 -4.50
CA ARG A 63 -17.29 -5.50 -5.17
C ARG A 63 -15.78 -5.65 -5.25
N ALA A 64 -15.16 -6.26 -4.26
CA ALA A 64 -13.72 -6.43 -4.21
C ALA A 64 -13.31 -7.65 -3.40
N TRP A 65 -12.18 -8.21 -3.77
CA TRP A 65 -11.45 -9.20 -3.02
C TRP A 65 -10.12 -8.62 -2.57
N VAL A 66 -9.90 -8.52 -1.27
CA VAL A 66 -8.71 -7.90 -0.68
C VAL A 66 -7.94 -8.94 0.14
N ARG A 67 -6.67 -9.09 -0.16
CA ARG A 67 -5.76 -10.01 0.52
C ARG A 67 -4.44 -9.32 0.86
N ILE A 68 -3.79 -9.79 1.93
CA ILE A 68 -2.40 -9.43 2.23
C ILE A 68 -1.52 -10.60 1.84
N GLY A 69 -0.52 -10.34 1.00
CA GLY A 69 0.50 -11.31 0.61
C GLY A 69 1.46 -11.61 1.76
N TYR A 70 2.21 -12.70 1.64
CA TYR A 70 3.28 -13.05 2.59
C TYR A 70 4.39 -12.00 2.67
N ASP A 71 4.53 -11.19 1.61
CA ASP A 71 5.44 -10.04 1.52
C ASP A 71 4.87 -8.76 2.16
N GLY A 72 3.70 -8.87 2.81
CA GLY A 72 3.01 -7.78 3.47
C GLY A 72 2.28 -6.81 2.53
N ARG A 73 2.29 -7.05 1.20
CA ARG A 73 1.59 -6.20 0.22
C ARG A 73 0.09 -6.45 0.23
N VAL A 74 -0.68 -5.42 -0.06
CA VAL A 74 -2.14 -5.52 -0.20
C VAL A 74 -2.50 -5.70 -1.66
N HIS A 75 -3.23 -6.78 -1.97
CA HIS A 75 -3.77 -7.09 -3.28
C HIS A 75 -5.28 -6.87 -3.27
N LYS A 76 -5.76 -5.91 -4.06
CA LYS A 76 -7.20 -5.62 -4.23
C LYS A 76 -7.60 -5.94 -5.66
N THR A 77 -8.48 -6.93 -5.84
CA THR A 77 -9.09 -7.27 -7.13
C THR A 77 -10.51 -6.71 -7.16
N PHE A 78 -10.77 -5.84 -8.13
CA PHE A 78 -12.09 -5.23 -8.30
C PHE A 78 -13.00 -6.16 -9.09
N ARG A 79 -14.29 -6.20 -8.73
CA ARG A 79 -15.28 -7.05 -9.39
C ARG A 79 -16.70 -6.47 -9.23
N GLY A 80 -17.63 -6.98 -10.01
CA GLY A 80 -19.02 -6.54 -10.01
C GLY A 80 -19.23 -5.20 -10.70
N HIS A 81 -20.23 -4.46 -10.26
CA HIS A 81 -20.64 -3.21 -10.93
C HIS A 81 -19.51 -2.17 -10.98
N GLN A 82 -19.27 -1.60 -12.15
CA GLN A 82 -18.25 -0.59 -12.43
C GLN A 82 -16.85 -0.98 -11.91
N ALA A 83 -16.47 -2.26 -11.96
CA ALA A 83 -15.19 -2.73 -11.44
C ALA A 83 -14.00 -2.06 -12.14
N LYS A 84 -14.08 -1.88 -13.47
CA LYS A 84 -13.04 -1.24 -14.27
C LYS A 84 -12.90 0.23 -13.93
N GLU A 85 -14.00 0.96 -13.88
CA GLU A 85 -14.03 2.39 -13.57
C GLU A 85 -13.53 2.66 -12.14
N ARG A 86 -13.91 1.82 -11.18
CA ARG A 86 -13.45 1.92 -9.77
C ARG A 86 -11.95 1.62 -9.65
N PHE A 87 -11.46 0.59 -10.35
CA PHE A 87 -10.03 0.29 -10.43
C PHE A 87 -9.26 1.48 -11.01
N GLN A 88 -9.70 2.01 -12.15
CA GLN A 88 -9.06 3.15 -12.81
C GLN A 88 -9.06 4.40 -11.93
N ASN A 89 -10.18 4.66 -11.23
CA ASN A 89 -10.27 5.82 -10.35
C ASN A 89 -9.35 5.69 -9.14
N GLU A 90 -9.34 4.54 -8.45
CA GLU A 90 -8.46 4.34 -7.29
C GLU A 90 -6.98 4.44 -7.69
N LEU A 91 -6.59 3.81 -8.81
CA LEU A 91 -5.24 3.92 -9.35
C LEU A 91 -4.87 5.37 -9.65
N ARG A 92 -5.74 6.12 -10.34
CA ARG A 92 -5.55 7.52 -10.69
C ARG A 92 -5.39 8.42 -9.47
N VAL A 93 -6.27 8.26 -8.46
CA VAL A 93 -6.23 9.07 -7.23
C VAL A 93 -4.98 8.78 -6.42
N LEU A 94 -4.62 7.50 -6.24
CA LEU A 94 -3.39 7.14 -5.51
C LEU A 94 -2.14 7.65 -6.21
N ARG A 95 -2.05 7.55 -7.54
CA ARG A 95 -0.94 8.12 -8.32
C ARG A 95 -0.86 9.64 -8.19
N TYR A 96 -2.00 10.33 -8.23
CA TYR A 96 -2.05 11.77 -7.99
C TYR A 96 -1.52 12.12 -6.59
N LEU A 97 -1.95 11.41 -5.55
CA LEU A 97 -1.48 11.62 -4.17
C LEU A 97 0.01 11.31 -4.00
N GLU A 98 0.56 10.33 -4.73
CA GLU A 98 2.00 10.06 -4.79
C GLU A 98 2.77 11.25 -5.37
N THR A 99 2.29 11.90 -6.45
CA THR A 99 2.95 13.10 -7.00
C THR A 99 2.97 14.27 -6.03
N ARG A 100 2.02 14.30 -5.10
CA ARG A 100 1.93 15.31 -4.03
C ARG A 100 2.65 14.88 -2.74
N ALA A 101 3.38 13.76 -2.78
CA ALA A 101 4.09 13.19 -1.62
C ALA A 101 3.21 13.02 -0.38
N CYS A 102 1.93 12.63 -0.56
CA CYS A 102 1.00 12.40 0.53
C CYS A 102 1.43 11.18 1.37
N PRO A 103 1.79 11.34 2.67
CA PRO A 103 2.33 10.24 3.47
C PRO A 103 1.26 9.35 4.10
N VAL A 104 0.00 9.77 4.06
CA VAL A 104 -1.11 9.14 4.79
C VAL A 104 -2.00 8.26 3.88
N VAL A 105 -1.46 7.76 2.78
CA VAL A 105 -2.16 6.89 1.84
C VAL A 105 -1.25 5.74 1.38
N PRO A 106 -1.80 4.60 0.92
CA PRO A 106 -1.00 3.53 0.34
C PRO A 106 -0.30 3.98 -0.95
N ARG A 107 0.91 3.49 -1.17
CA ARG A 107 1.61 3.67 -2.44
C ARG A 107 1.27 2.54 -3.39
N VAL A 108 1.09 2.86 -4.66
CA VAL A 108 0.86 1.87 -5.71
C VAL A 108 2.17 1.20 -6.08
N LEU A 109 2.23 -0.12 -5.93
CA LEU A 109 3.38 -0.95 -6.29
C LEU A 109 3.20 -1.55 -7.68
N GLU A 110 2.03 -2.13 -7.96
CA GLU A 110 1.69 -2.76 -9.24
C GLU A 110 0.23 -2.48 -9.60
N ALA A 111 -0.06 -2.42 -10.90
CA ALA A 111 -1.41 -2.28 -11.43
C ALA A 111 -1.58 -3.22 -12.63
N HIS A 112 -2.51 -4.16 -12.54
CA HIS A 112 -2.81 -5.15 -13.56
C HIS A 112 -4.22 -4.90 -14.11
N GLU A 113 -4.30 -4.19 -15.22
CA GLU A 113 -5.59 -3.72 -15.78
C GLU A 113 -6.47 -4.86 -16.25
N GLU A 114 -5.90 -5.90 -16.87
CA GLU A 114 -6.66 -7.05 -17.36
C GLU A 114 -7.32 -7.84 -16.23
N GLU A 115 -6.66 -7.93 -15.08
CA GLU A 115 -7.15 -8.62 -13.89
C GLU A 115 -7.95 -7.68 -12.96
N LEU A 116 -7.99 -6.39 -13.27
CA LEU A 116 -8.51 -5.33 -12.40
C LEU A 116 -7.92 -5.43 -10.98
N ARG A 117 -6.62 -5.73 -10.90
CA ARG A 117 -5.90 -5.96 -9.65
C ARG A 117 -4.90 -4.84 -9.37
N LEU A 118 -5.03 -4.25 -8.19
CA LEU A 118 -4.14 -3.23 -7.67
C LEU A 118 -3.32 -3.81 -6.52
N VAL A 119 -2.00 -3.62 -6.55
CA VAL A 119 -1.09 -4.00 -5.46
C VAL A 119 -0.54 -2.73 -4.82
N THR A 120 -0.69 -2.61 -3.52
CA THR A 120 -0.27 -1.42 -2.76
C THR A 120 0.55 -1.78 -1.53
N THR A 121 1.19 -0.77 -0.94
CA THR A 121 1.77 -0.91 0.39
C THR A 121 0.67 -1.14 1.43
N ASN A 122 1.01 -1.91 2.48
CA ASN A 122 0.12 -2.10 3.62
C ASN A 122 0.26 -0.91 4.58
N CYS A 123 -0.87 -0.30 4.89
CA CYS A 123 -0.96 0.84 5.80
C CYS A 123 -1.37 0.45 7.24
N GLY A 124 -1.12 -0.78 7.64
CA GLY A 124 -1.40 -1.26 8.99
C GLY A 124 -2.80 -1.83 9.18
N LYS A 125 -3.28 -1.83 10.41
CA LYS A 125 -4.55 -2.46 10.80
C LYS A 125 -5.67 -1.43 10.89
N ARG A 126 -6.91 -1.87 10.69
CA ARG A 126 -8.09 -1.03 10.94
C ARG A 126 -8.09 -0.54 12.38
N VAL A 127 -8.55 0.69 12.55
CA VAL A 127 -8.71 1.29 13.88
C VAL A 127 -10.06 0.85 14.44
N GLU A 128 -10.06 0.20 15.60
CA GLU A 128 -11.30 -0.24 16.27
C GLU A 128 -12.05 0.93 16.89
N HIS A 129 -11.31 1.86 17.50
CA HIS A 129 -11.86 3.04 18.16
C HIS A 129 -11.13 4.30 17.72
N ILE A 130 -11.85 5.23 17.11
CA ILE A 130 -11.36 6.55 16.73
C ILE A 130 -12.46 7.58 16.96
N ALA A 131 -12.11 8.72 17.58
CA ALA A 131 -13.07 9.79 17.81
C ALA A 131 -13.56 10.38 16.47
N GLU A 132 -14.85 10.66 16.36
CA GLU A 132 -15.45 11.24 15.14
C GLU A 132 -14.79 12.56 14.73
N THR A 133 -14.37 13.37 15.72
CA THR A 133 -13.62 14.60 15.46
C THR A 133 -12.34 14.30 14.73
N ARG A 134 -11.60 13.24 15.12
CA ARG A 134 -10.37 12.83 14.47
C ARG A 134 -10.60 12.29 13.07
N VAL A 135 -11.68 11.53 12.87
CA VAL A 135 -12.09 11.08 11.51
C VAL A 135 -12.29 12.29 10.60
N ARG A 136 -13.09 13.28 11.03
CA ARG A 136 -13.34 14.50 10.25
C ARG A 136 -12.07 15.29 9.94
N GLU A 137 -11.16 15.43 10.91
CA GLU A 137 -9.89 16.13 10.72
C GLU A 137 -9.03 15.46 9.63
N LEU A 138 -8.91 14.13 9.65
CA LEU A 138 -8.09 13.40 8.68
C LEU A 138 -8.59 13.59 7.25
N TYR A 139 -9.91 13.53 7.04
CA TYR A 139 -10.48 13.75 5.71
C TYR A 139 -10.47 15.22 5.29
N ALA A 140 -10.67 16.15 6.21
CA ALA A 140 -10.54 17.58 5.94
C ALA A 140 -9.09 17.95 5.55
N ASP A 141 -8.10 17.38 6.24
CA ASP A 141 -6.68 17.55 5.91
C ASP A 141 -6.34 17.00 4.50
N LEU A 142 -6.90 15.85 4.12
CA LEU A 142 -6.73 15.29 2.79
C LEU A 142 -7.27 16.25 1.72
N GLU A 143 -8.49 16.78 1.91
CA GLU A 143 -9.10 17.72 0.97
C GLU A 143 -8.33 19.04 0.92
N ALA A 144 -8.01 19.62 2.06
CA ALA A 144 -7.37 20.94 2.13
C ALA A 144 -5.94 20.94 1.58
N ARG A 145 -5.15 19.90 1.87
CA ARG A 145 -3.73 19.87 1.50
C ARG A 145 -3.47 19.24 0.14
N TYR A 146 -4.27 18.24 -0.23
CA TYR A 146 -4.00 17.43 -1.43
C TYR A 146 -5.09 17.57 -2.49
N GLN A 147 -6.14 18.33 -2.22
CA GLN A 147 -7.25 18.53 -3.16
C GLN A 147 -7.90 17.21 -3.59
N VAL A 148 -8.05 16.28 -2.65
CA VAL A 148 -8.76 15.01 -2.88
C VAL A 148 -9.87 14.87 -1.85
N ARG A 149 -11.10 14.74 -2.34
CA ARG A 149 -12.26 14.40 -1.51
C ARG A 149 -12.49 12.90 -1.52
N HIS A 150 -12.53 12.33 -0.32
CA HIS A 150 -12.85 10.92 -0.15
C HIS A 150 -14.36 10.76 0.01
N GLU A 151 -15.05 10.33 -1.02
CA GLU A 151 -16.52 10.31 -1.03
C GLU A 151 -17.16 9.27 -0.07
N ASP A 152 -16.34 8.43 0.60
CA ASP A 152 -16.73 7.50 1.66
C ASP A 152 -15.93 7.75 2.96
N PRO A 153 -16.09 8.93 3.64
CA PRO A 153 -15.23 9.40 4.72
C PRO A 153 -15.58 8.79 6.08
N TYR A 154 -15.55 7.46 6.18
CA TYR A 154 -15.88 6.73 7.40
C TYR A 154 -14.66 6.12 8.09
N ALA A 155 -14.77 5.87 9.39
CA ALA A 155 -13.72 5.25 10.21
C ALA A 155 -13.27 3.87 9.65
N ARG A 156 -14.15 3.14 8.97
CA ARG A 156 -13.81 1.85 8.33
C ARG A 156 -12.72 1.95 7.26
N ASN A 157 -12.50 3.14 6.69
CA ASN A 157 -11.48 3.43 5.68
C ASN A 157 -10.23 4.09 6.29
N ILE A 158 -10.06 3.99 7.62
CA ILE A 158 -8.89 4.46 8.34
C ILE A 158 -8.15 3.26 8.94
N THR A 159 -6.86 3.21 8.71
CA THR A 159 -5.94 2.25 9.32
C THR A 159 -4.90 2.99 10.17
N TYR A 160 -4.20 2.26 11.02
CA TYR A 160 -3.08 2.78 11.80
C TYR A 160 -1.86 1.89 11.58
N SER A 161 -0.79 2.49 11.10
CA SER A 161 0.50 1.84 10.99
C SER A 161 1.28 2.05 12.28
N THR A 162 1.51 0.98 13.04
CA THR A 162 2.35 1.03 14.25
C THR A 162 3.80 1.29 13.91
N GLU A 163 4.26 0.87 12.73
CA GLU A 163 5.61 1.10 12.24
C GLU A 163 5.85 2.57 11.90
N ALA A 164 4.91 3.19 11.17
CA ALA A 164 4.98 4.61 10.81
C ALA A 164 4.47 5.54 11.92
N GLY A 165 3.79 5.01 12.95
CA GLY A 165 3.18 5.81 14.02
C GLY A 165 2.07 6.74 13.54
N SER A 166 1.40 6.43 12.43
CA SER A 166 0.47 7.34 11.76
C SER A 166 -0.79 6.66 11.25
N PHE A 167 -1.88 7.45 11.16
CA PHE A 167 -3.09 7.05 10.46
C PHE A 167 -2.87 7.06 8.95
N CYS A 168 -3.58 6.19 8.26
CA CYS A 168 -3.58 6.06 6.82
C CYS A 168 -5.02 5.93 6.31
N LEU A 169 -5.33 6.61 5.21
CA LEU A 169 -6.62 6.54 4.54
C LEU A 169 -6.55 5.54 3.40
N ILE A 170 -7.55 4.68 3.26
CA ILE A 170 -7.61 3.62 2.26
C ILE A 170 -8.94 3.63 1.52
N ASP A 171 -9.04 2.86 0.41
CA ASP A 171 -10.28 2.64 -0.34
C ASP A 171 -10.76 3.89 -1.12
N PHE A 172 -9.91 4.38 -2.04
CA PHE A 172 -10.14 5.59 -2.83
C PHE A 172 -10.97 5.37 -4.11
N GLU A 173 -11.68 4.24 -4.21
CA GLU A 173 -12.37 3.85 -5.45
C GLU A 173 -13.44 4.85 -5.93
N PHE A 174 -14.00 5.65 -5.02
CA PHE A 174 -14.98 6.70 -5.31
C PHE A 174 -14.44 8.13 -5.12
N ALA A 175 -13.19 8.29 -4.73
CA ALA A 175 -12.63 9.60 -4.41
C ALA A 175 -12.57 10.55 -5.63
N THR A 176 -12.70 11.84 -5.37
CA THR A 176 -12.67 12.90 -6.38
C THR A 176 -11.44 13.78 -6.22
N ILE A 177 -10.69 13.99 -7.31
CA ILE A 177 -9.62 14.98 -7.37
C ILE A 177 -10.26 16.35 -7.68
N LEU A 178 -10.05 17.32 -6.79
CA LEU A 178 -10.62 18.66 -6.88
C LEU A 178 -9.72 19.65 -7.64
N ASP A 179 -8.50 19.25 -7.98
CA ASP A 179 -7.56 20.06 -8.75
C ASP A 179 -8.08 20.27 -10.18
N PRO A 180 -8.42 21.52 -10.59
CA PRO A 180 -8.99 21.79 -11.91
C PRO A 180 -8.01 21.54 -13.06
N SER A 181 -6.72 21.41 -12.78
CA SER A 181 -5.70 21.09 -13.79
C SER A 181 -5.70 19.60 -14.16
N VAL A 182 -6.38 18.76 -13.40
CA VAL A 182 -6.46 17.31 -13.61
C VAL A 182 -7.78 16.97 -14.29
N PRO A 183 -7.77 16.23 -15.41
CA PRO A 183 -9.00 15.81 -16.07
C PRO A 183 -9.95 15.06 -15.12
N PRO A 184 -11.26 15.19 -15.29
CA PRO A 184 -12.23 14.47 -14.45
C PRO A 184 -12.02 12.95 -14.56
N GLY A 185 -12.28 12.24 -13.46
CA GLY A 185 -12.24 10.79 -13.42
C GLY A 185 -13.45 10.16 -14.12
N PRO A 186 -13.51 8.81 -14.14
CA PRO A 186 -14.68 8.11 -14.65
C PRO A 186 -15.94 8.48 -13.85
N ALA A 187 -17.08 8.51 -14.53
CA ALA A 187 -18.37 8.69 -13.87
C ALA A 187 -18.70 7.46 -13.04
N LEU A 188 -18.71 7.60 -11.74
CA LEU A 188 -18.99 6.52 -10.78
C LEU A 188 -20.33 6.78 -10.08
N VAL A 189 -21.13 5.74 -9.97
CA VAL A 189 -22.35 5.76 -9.17
C VAL A 189 -22.01 5.15 -7.82
N GLN A 190 -22.07 5.97 -6.77
CA GLN A 190 -21.97 5.43 -5.41
C GLN A 190 -23.18 4.54 -5.16
N PRO A 191 -22.98 3.34 -4.62
CA PRO A 191 -24.10 2.53 -4.20
C PRO A 191 -24.82 3.21 -3.04
N GLU A 192 -26.12 3.09 -3.04
CA GLU A 192 -26.93 3.38 -1.84
C GLU A 192 -26.25 2.73 -0.62
N PRO A 193 -26.12 3.44 0.51
CA PRO A 193 -25.63 2.85 1.74
C PRO A 193 -26.49 1.62 2.05
N ASP A 194 -25.84 0.48 2.28
CA ASP A 194 -26.56 -0.73 2.70
C ASP A 194 -27.46 -0.33 3.88
N GLY A 195 -28.77 -0.43 3.67
CA GLY A 195 -29.74 -0.16 4.72
C GLY A 195 -29.41 -1.00 5.97
N PRO A 196 -29.91 -0.63 7.16
CA PRO A 196 -29.63 -1.37 8.38
C PRO A 196 -29.89 -2.85 8.10
N ARG A 197 -28.87 -3.69 8.30
CA ARG A 197 -29.03 -5.14 8.24
C ARG A 197 -30.06 -5.47 9.32
N GLY A 198 -31.25 -5.82 8.89
CA GLY A 198 -32.24 -6.33 9.80
C GLY A 198 -31.65 -7.54 10.51
N ASP A 199 -31.57 -7.43 11.82
CA ASP A 199 -31.20 -8.52 12.74
C ASP A 199 -32.25 -9.64 12.68
#